data_31a048ee6e099ac040284fa329a0ced5
#
_entry.id   31a048ee6e099ac040284fa329a0ced5
#
_cell.length_a   1.000
_cell.length_b   1.000
_cell.length_c   1.000
_cell.angle_alpha   90.00
_cell.angle_beta   90.00
_cell.angle_gamma   90.00
#
_symmetry.space_group_name_H-M   'P 1'
#
loop_
_entity.id
_entity.type
_entity.pdbx_description
1 polymer ?
#
loop_
_entity_poly.entity_id
_entity_poly.type
_entity_poly.pdbx_seq_one_letter_code
_entity_poly.pdbx_strand_id
1 'polypeptide(L)'
;MRTPAALSIPFYASLLESSSSAKTIQKLHARLLTLGIAHHDFIRAKLVSSYAICGRMRDATHIFSRTNRRTTFLYNSIIKGYASLNLFHLSLRTYLLMLEHGKPPDRRTLPSVLKSCAGLPSLHLGRQVHVAVLVHGFSSDTATSNSLISMYVKAGDLDSARHLFDGMPERNSITWSAMISGYGSHGLSREALGLFDEMLDAGELPDGVTFTAVLTACCRGGMVEMGWRVWEMMEGRFGVRPGLEHYTCMVDMLGRVGRVEEAEAFIEGMDEEPDGAVWGALLGACRMHGKLDVAERVAERLYGKSDVSCSFKFLDDVSCESSNKELNGKMEIHHL
;
A
#
# COMPACT_ATOMS: atom_id res chain seq x y z
N MET A 1 -33.84 33.73 29.62
CA MET A 1 -33.60 32.48 28.84
C MET A 1 -32.18 32.58 28.25
N ARG A 2 -31.22 31.82 28.79
CA ARG A 2 -29.88 31.74 28.23
C ARG A 2 -29.99 30.92 26.94
N THR A 3 -29.76 31.58 25.81
CA THR A 3 -29.53 30.86 24.53
C THR A 3 -28.48 29.79 24.78
N PRO A 4 -28.74 28.50 24.41
CA PRO A 4 -27.73 27.49 24.51
C PRO A 4 -26.52 27.97 23.70
N ALA A 5 -25.35 27.99 24.33
CA ALA A 5 -24.12 28.45 23.75
C ALA A 5 -24.03 27.88 22.32
N ALA A 6 -24.04 28.76 21.34
CA ALA A 6 -23.82 28.39 19.95
C ALA A 6 -22.46 27.68 19.94
N LEU A 7 -22.47 26.35 19.89
CA LEU A 7 -21.27 25.54 19.81
C LEU A 7 -20.50 26.09 18.62
N SER A 8 -19.31 26.60 18.91
CA SER A 8 -18.53 27.39 17.95
C SER A 8 -18.10 26.55 16.73
N ILE A 9 -17.93 27.20 15.58
CA ILE A 9 -17.36 26.54 14.36
C ILE A 9 -16.16 25.65 14.69
N PRO A 10 -15.18 26.07 15.55
CA PRO A 10 -14.08 25.22 15.99
C PRO A 10 -14.51 23.94 16.68
N PHE A 11 -15.54 23.96 17.50
CA PHE A 11 -16.06 22.76 18.18
C PHE A 11 -16.57 21.71 17.20
N TYR A 12 -17.40 22.11 16.22
CA TYR A 12 -17.89 21.17 15.20
C TYR A 12 -16.77 20.68 14.28
N ALA A 13 -15.79 21.53 13.97
CA ALA A 13 -14.63 21.14 13.21
C ALA A 13 -13.82 20.05 13.93
N SER A 14 -13.59 20.19 15.23
CA SER A 14 -12.92 19.18 16.06
C SER A 14 -13.72 17.87 16.12
N LEU A 15 -15.06 17.93 16.26
CA LEU A 15 -15.91 16.75 16.23
C LEU A 15 -15.84 16.00 14.88
N LEU A 16 -15.79 16.73 13.76
CA LEU A 16 -15.62 16.13 12.44
C LEU A 16 -14.26 15.45 12.29
N GLU A 17 -13.19 16.06 12.83
CA GLU A 17 -11.84 15.49 12.80
C GLU A 17 -11.67 14.23 13.63
N SER A 18 -12.31 14.19 14.82
CA SER A 18 -12.25 13.03 15.72
C SER A 18 -13.18 11.89 15.29
N SER A 19 -14.08 12.12 14.32
CA SER A 19 -15.07 11.13 13.89
C SER A 19 -14.50 10.21 12.81
N SER A 20 -14.40 8.91 13.09
CA SER A 20 -13.99 7.87 12.14
C SER A 20 -15.18 7.15 11.46
N SER A 21 -16.42 7.35 11.95
CA SER A 21 -17.60 6.65 11.45
C SER A 21 -18.40 7.51 10.46
N ALA A 22 -18.67 6.95 9.28
CA ALA A 22 -19.50 7.60 8.25
C ALA A 22 -20.89 7.99 8.77
N LYS A 23 -21.51 7.15 9.61
CA LYS A 23 -22.82 7.44 10.22
C LYS A 23 -22.77 8.66 11.15
N THR A 24 -21.69 8.77 11.94
CA THR A 24 -21.48 9.93 12.83
C THR A 24 -21.28 11.21 12.03
N ILE A 25 -20.48 11.17 10.96
CA ILE A 25 -20.27 12.32 10.08
C ILE A 25 -21.57 12.76 9.41
N GLN A 26 -22.41 11.83 8.96
CA GLN A 26 -23.74 12.17 8.40
C GLN A 26 -24.66 12.85 9.42
N LYS A 27 -24.70 12.36 10.66
CA LYS A 27 -25.47 13.00 11.75
C LYS A 27 -24.95 14.41 12.04
N LEU A 28 -23.63 14.60 12.12
CA LEU A 28 -23.02 15.91 12.30
C LEU A 28 -23.33 16.83 11.13
N HIS A 29 -23.24 16.36 9.89
CA HIS A 29 -23.56 17.13 8.70
C HIS A 29 -25.03 17.60 8.71
N ALA A 30 -25.98 16.70 9.01
CA ALA A 30 -27.38 17.06 9.17
C ALA A 30 -27.59 18.14 10.25
N ARG A 31 -26.90 18.02 11.39
CA ARG A 31 -26.93 19.03 12.45
C ARG A 31 -26.36 20.37 12.01
N LEU A 32 -25.24 20.36 11.26
CA LEU A 32 -24.64 21.58 10.71
C LEU A 32 -25.57 22.29 9.70
N LEU A 33 -26.34 21.53 8.92
CA LEU A 33 -27.36 22.06 8.02
C LEU A 33 -28.48 22.73 8.81
N THR A 34 -29.00 22.08 9.87
CA THR A 34 -30.07 22.69 10.71
C THR A 34 -29.61 23.93 11.45
N LEU A 35 -28.32 24.05 11.77
CA LEU A 35 -27.72 25.24 12.39
C LEU A 35 -27.37 26.34 11.39
N GLY A 36 -27.47 26.09 10.08
CA GLY A 36 -27.13 27.04 9.04
C GLY A 36 -25.64 27.28 8.83
N ILE A 37 -24.76 26.54 9.53
CA ILE A 37 -23.29 26.71 9.48
C ILE A 37 -22.60 25.77 8.52
N ALA A 38 -23.32 24.84 7.90
CA ALA A 38 -22.76 23.90 6.90
C ALA A 38 -22.16 24.60 5.68
N HIS A 39 -22.56 25.87 5.42
CA HIS A 39 -22.07 26.66 4.30
C HIS A 39 -20.78 27.42 4.59
N HIS A 40 -20.33 27.45 5.82
CA HIS A 40 -19.05 28.07 6.18
C HIS A 40 -17.87 27.32 5.55
N ASP A 41 -16.99 28.04 4.85
CA ASP A 41 -15.90 27.42 4.06
C ASP A 41 -15.01 26.47 4.87
N PHE A 42 -14.71 26.81 6.13
CA PHE A 42 -13.94 25.98 7.03
C PHE A 42 -14.67 24.66 7.38
N ILE A 43 -15.97 24.71 7.66
CA ILE A 43 -16.80 23.52 7.93
C ILE A 43 -16.93 22.65 6.68
N ARG A 44 -17.13 23.25 5.50
CA ARG A 44 -17.15 22.52 4.23
C ARG A 44 -15.84 21.78 4.00
N ALA A 45 -14.72 22.44 4.26
CA ALA A 45 -13.40 21.83 4.14
C ALA A 45 -13.24 20.62 5.05
N LYS A 46 -13.70 20.71 6.31
CA LYS A 46 -13.68 19.59 7.25
C LYS A 46 -14.63 18.46 6.84
N LEU A 47 -15.85 18.78 6.41
CA LEU A 47 -16.81 17.78 5.90
C LEU A 47 -16.25 17.01 4.70
N VAL A 48 -15.67 17.71 3.71
CA VAL A 48 -15.03 17.08 2.56
C VAL A 48 -13.91 16.14 3.01
N SER A 49 -13.04 16.60 3.90
CA SER A 49 -11.93 15.79 4.42
C SER A 49 -12.43 14.56 5.18
N SER A 50 -13.42 14.72 6.08
CA SER A 50 -13.96 13.63 6.89
C SER A 50 -14.68 12.58 6.04
N TYR A 51 -15.48 13.01 5.05
CA TYR A 51 -16.11 12.08 4.11
C TYR A 51 -15.08 11.35 3.24
N ALA A 52 -14.03 12.04 2.78
CA ALA A 52 -12.97 11.45 2.00
C ALA A 52 -12.19 10.38 2.80
N ILE A 53 -11.88 10.67 4.08
CA ILE A 53 -11.20 9.71 4.99
C ILE A 53 -12.07 8.46 5.20
N CYS A 54 -13.40 8.62 5.31
CA CYS A 54 -14.33 7.49 5.45
C CYS A 54 -14.67 6.77 4.13
N GLY A 55 -14.01 7.08 3.03
CA GLY A 55 -14.25 6.47 1.73
C GLY A 55 -15.56 6.92 1.05
N ARG A 56 -16.31 7.87 1.65
CA ARG A 56 -17.58 8.39 1.12
C ARG A 56 -17.36 9.48 0.06
N MET A 57 -16.64 9.13 -1.00
CA MET A 57 -16.23 10.11 -2.03
C MET A 57 -17.39 10.77 -2.75
N ARG A 58 -18.55 10.10 -2.88
CA ARG A 58 -19.75 10.71 -3.48
C ARG A 58 -20.21 11.94 -2.68
N ASP A 59 -20.27 11.82 -1.34
CA ASP A 59 -20.67 12.92 -0.46
C ASP A 59 -19.60 14.03 -0.44
N ALA A 60 -18.31 13.63 -0.37
CA ALA A 60 -17.19 14.56 -0.42
C ALA A 60 -17.19 15.41 -1.71
N THR A 61 -17.32 14.78 -2.86
CA THR A 61 -17.34 15.47 -4.16
C THR A 61 -18.59 16.30 -4.38
N HIS A 62 -19.73 15.89 -3.84
CA HIS A 62 -20.95 16.69 -3.89
C HIS A 62 -20.78 18.02 -3.14
N ILE A 63 -20.19 18.00 -1.94
CA ILE A 63 -19.91 19.23 -1.19
C ILE A 63 -18.83 20.06 -1.91
N PHE A 64 -17.76 19.39 -2.40
CA PHE A 64 -16.70 20.05 -3.14
C PHE A 64 -17.19 20.77 -4.38
N SER A 65 -18.05 20.13 -5.21
CA SER A 65 -18.57 20.73 -6.44
C SER A 65 -19.44 21.97 -6.18
N ARG A 66 -20.15 22.01 -5.04
CA ARG A 66 -20.99 23.13 -4.61
C ARG A 66 -20.24 24.23 -3.85
N THR A 67 -18.91 24.08 -3.70
CA THR A 67 -18.08 25.08 -3.03
C THR A 67 -17.49 26.04 -4.06
N ASN A 68 -17.83 27.31 -3.97
CA ASN A 68 -17.39 28.34 -4.93
C ASN A 68 -15.90 28.68 -4.75
N ARG A 69 -15.45 28.84 -3.50
CA ARG A 69 -14.04 29.11 -3.17
C ARG A 69 -13.32 27.83 -2.78
N ARG A 70 -12.76 27.14 -3.76
CA ARG A 70 -12.00 25.90 -3.54
C ARG A 70 -10.55 26.24 -3.18
N THR A 71 -10.18 25.93 -1.94
CA THR A 71 -8.79 26.10 -1.43
C THR A 71 -7.94 24.90 -1.82
N THR A 72 -6.61 25.07 -1.82
CA THR A 72 -5.65 23.96 -2.00
C THR A 72 -5.96 22.79 -1.06
N PHE A 73 -6.34 23.09 0.20
CA PHE A 73 -6.72 22.04 1.17
C PHE A 73 -7.91 21.19 0.70
N LEU A 74 -8.93 21.80 0.09
CA LEU A 74 -10.09 21.06 -0.45
C LEU A 74 -9.69 20.14 -1.60
N TYR A 75 -8.87 20.63 -2.53
CA TYR A 75 -8.33 19.80 -3.61
C TYR A 75 -7.52 18.64 -3.05
N ASN A 76 -6.62 18.89 -2.09
CA ASN A 76 -5.82 17.86 -1.45
C ASN A 76 -6.68 16.78 -0.77
N SER A 77 -7.79 17.15 -0.13
CA SER A 77 -8.70 16.20 0.50
C SER A 77 -9.34 15.25 -0.52
N ILE A 78 -9.77 15.77 -1.66
CA ILE A 78 -10.36 14.96 -2.75
C ILE A 78 -9.30 14.11 -3.44
N ILE A 79 -8.14 14.69 -3.79
CA ILE A 79 -7.02 13.98 -4.42
C ILE A 79 -6.59 12.80 -3.55
N LYS A 80 -6.35 13.06 -2.25
CA LYS A 80 -5.95 12.02 -1.28
C LYS A 80 -7.03 10.95 -1.11
N GLY A 81 -8.30 11.36 -1.02
CA GLY A 81 -9.42 10.43 -0.89
C GLY A 81 -9.52 9.48 -2.08
N TYR A 82 -9.43 9.99 -3.30
CA TYR A 82 -9.41 9.15 -4.50
C TYR A 82 -8.18 8.25 -4.56
N ALA A 83 -6.98 8.78 -4.25
CA ALA A 83 -5.74 8.01 -4.25
C ALA A 83 -5.76 6.88 -3.20
N SER A 84 -6.42 7.08 -2.06
CA SER A 84 -6.57 6.06 -1.00
C SER A 84 -7.50 4.92 -1.40
N LEU A 85 -8.49 5.19 -2.24
CA LEU A 85 -9.43 4.21 -2.78
C LEU A 85 -8.98 3.60 -4.12
N ASN A 86 -7.73 3.84 -4.53
CA ASN A 86 -7.17 3.41 -5.81
C ASN A 86 -7.94 3.93 -7.05
N LEU A 87 -8.70 5.01 -6.88
CA LEU A 87 -9.41 5.71 -7.97
C LEU A 87 -8.47 6.74 -8.63
N PHE A 88 -7.35 6.25 -9.15
CA PHE A 88 -6.20 7.03 -9.58
C PHE A 88 -6.53 8.04 -10.69
N HIS A 89 -7.34 7.65 -11.68
CA HIS A 89 -7.78 8.58 -12.75
C HIS A 89 -8.53 9.79 -12.20
N LEU A 90 -9.42 9.59 -11.20
CA LEU A 90 -10.17 10.67 -10.59
C LEU A 90 -9.27 11.58 -9.73
N SER A 91 -8.27 11.00 -9.07
CA SER A 91 -7.24 11.73 -8.34
C SER A 91 -6.47 12.67 -9.28
N LEU A 92 -5.94 12.15 -10.40
CA LEU A 92 -5.18 12.93 -11.38
C LEU A 92 -6.06 13.99 -12.09
N ARG A 93 -7.29 13.64 -12.44
CA ARG A 93 -8.25 14.62 -13.00
C ARG A 93 -8.51 15.78 -12.03
N THR A 94 -8.62 15.47 -10.74
CA THR A 94 -8.81 16.51 -9.72
C THR A 94 -7.56 17.37 -9.56
N TYR A 95 -6.37 16.79 -9.70
CA TYR A 95 -5.11 17.54 -9.71
C TYR A 95 -5.02 18.47 -10.92
N LEU A 96 -5.36 18.03 -12.14
CA LEU A 96 -5.40 18.89 -13.32
C LEU A 96 -6.39 20.05 -13.12
N LEU A 97 -7.60 19.75 -12.61
CA LEU A 97 -8.59 20.77 -12.29
C LEU A 97 -8.07 21.78 -11.26
N MET A 98 -7.26 21.36 -10.30
CA MET A 98 -6.59 22.22 -9.34
C MET A 98 -5.67 23.23 -10.03
N LEU A 99 -4.84 22.73 -10.97
CA LEU A 99 -3.91 23.57 -11.74
C LEU A 99 -4.65 24.54 -12.68
N GLU A 100 -5.70 24.09 -13.37
CA GLU A 100 -6.56 24.93 -14.21
C GLU A 100 -7.19 26.11 -13.45
N HIS A 101 -7.52 25.90 -12.17
CA HIS A 101 -8.03 26.95 -11.28
C HIS A 101 -6.91 27.80 -10.65
N GLY A 102 -5.68 27.72 -11.12
CA GLY A 102 -4.54 28.50 -10.65
C GLY A 102 -4.16 28.19 -9.20
N LYS A 103 -4.45 26.99 -8.69
CA LYS A 103 -4.06 26.57 -7.35
C LYS A 103 -2.74 25.80 -7.42
N PRO A 104 -1.64 26.35 -6.86
CA PRO A 104 -0.36 25.65 -6.86
C PRO A 104 -0.44 24.39 -5.97
N PRO A 105 0.21 23.29 -6.39
CA PRO A 105 0.37 22.11 -5.55
C PRO A 105 1.29 22.43 -4.37
N ASP A 106 1.08 21.72 -3.28
CA ASP A 106 1.91 21.80 -2.08
C ASP A 106 2.51 20.42 -1.72
N ARG A 107 3.31 20.36 -0.65
CA ARG A 107 3.92 19.13 -0.13
C ARG A 107 2.90 18.03 0.28
N ARG A 108 1.62 18.36 0.40
CA ARG A 108 0.54 17.39 0.69
C ARG A 108 -0.15 16.89 -0.59
N THR A 109 -0.13 17.70 -1.65
CA THR A 109 -0.67 17.36 -2.97
C THR A 109 0.18 16.28 -3.64
N LEU A 110 1.48 16.54 -3.75
CA LEU A 110 2.41 15.79 -4.60
C LEU A 110 2.52 14.30 -4.24
N PRO A 111 2.65 13.89 -2.96
CA PRO A 111 2.70 12.47 -2.62
C PRO A 111 1.45 11.68 -3.05
N SER A 112 0.26 12.28 -2.93
CA SER A 112 -0.99 11.63 -3.33
C SER A 112 -1.13 11.53 -4.86
N VAL A 113 -0.65 12.53 -5.58
CA VAL A 113 -0.59 12.54 -7.05
C VAL A 113 0.40 11.51 -7.55
N LEU A 114 1.60 11.45 -6.97
CA LEU A 114 2.64 10.46 -7.29
C LEU A 114 2.16 9.03 -7.00
N LYS A 115 1.48 8.80 -5.87
CA LYS A 115 0.81 7.52 -5.59
C LYS A 115 -0.17 7.16 -6.71
N SER A 116 -0.90 8.13 -7.24
CA SER A 116 -1.86 7.90 -8.33
C SER A 116 -1.15 7.60 -9.65
N CYS A 117 -0.02 8.25 -9.95
CA CYS A 117 0.82 7.91 -11.10
C CYS A 117 1.40 6.50 -10.97
N ALA A 118 1.85 6.11 -9.78
CA ALA A 118 2.38 4.79 -9.50
C ALA A 118 1.35 3.65 -9.65
N GLY A 119 0.07 3.96 -9.44
CA GLY A 119 -1.03 3.00 -9.61
C GLY A 119 -1.54 2.88 -11.06
N LEU A 120 -1.02 3.70 -11.97
CA LEU A 120 -1.31 3.64 -13.40
C LEU A 120 -0.04 3.24 -14.15
N PRO A 121 -0.11 2.40 -15.19
CA PRO A 121 1.08 1.97 -15.93
C PRO A 121 1.58 3.09 -16.86
N SER A 122 1.88 4.27 -16.32
CA SER A 122 2.29 5.45 -17.10
C SER A 122 3.46 6.20 -16.50
N LEU A 123 4.67 5.82 -16.92
CA LEU A 123 5.91 6.53 -16.57
C LEU A 123 5.87 7.99 -17.02
N HIS A 124 5.23 8.28 -18.16
CA HIS A 124 5.14 9.64 -18.70
C HIS A 124 4.46 10.61 -17.73
N LEU A 125 3.31 10.23 -17.15
CA LEU A 125 2.62 11.05 -16.14
C LEU A 125 3.48 11.26 -14.89
N GLY A 126 4.17 10.22 -14.45
CA GLY A 126 5.10 10.30 -13.33
C GLY A 126 6.21 11.32 -13.56
N ARG A 127 6.82 11.32 -14.76
CA ARG A 127 7.85 12.29 -15.15
C ARG A 127 7.33 13.73 -15.21
N GLN A 128 6.09 13.94 -15.68
CA GLN A 128 5.47 15.27 -15.66
C GLN A 128 5.28 15.79 -14.22
N VAL A 129 4.84 14.94 -13.32
CA VAL A 129 4.70 15.31 -11.89
C VAL A 129 6.06 15.53 -11.25
N HIS A 130 7.11 14.77 -11.64
CA HIS A 130 8.48 15.02 -11.18
C HIS A 130 8.96 16.42 -11.58
N VAL A 131 8.71 16.85 -12.83
CA VAL A 131 8.99 18.24 -13.25
C VAL A 131 8.25 19.24 -12.36
N ALA A 132 6.98 18.98 -12.00
CA ALA A 132 6.25 19.84 -11.08
C ALA A 132 6.89 19.90 -9.68
N VAL A 133 7.43 18.77 -9.17
CA VAL A 133 8.20 18.74 -7.91
C VAL A 133 9.41 19.67 -7.98
N LEU A 134 10.17 19.64 -9.09
CA LEU A 134 11.36 20.48 -9.30
C LEU A 134 10.96 21.97 -9.38
N VAL A 135 9.98 22.31 -10.20
CA VAL A 135 9.52 23.69 -10.43
C VAL A 135 8.99 24.34 -9.15
N HIS A 136 8.31 23.57 -8.30
CA HIS A 136 7.77 24.08 -7.04
C HIS A 136 8.73 23.97 -5.85
N GLY A 137 9.97 23.51 -6.07
CA GLY A 137 11.02 23.47 -5.04
C GLY A 137 10.82 22.42 -3.95
N PHE A 138 10.17 21.31 -4.25
CA PHE A 138 9.93 20.22 -3.28
C PHE A 138 10.95 19.07 -3.38
N SER A 139 12.06 19.26 -4.08
CA SER A 139 13.11 18.22 -4.27
C SER A 139 13.78 17.79 -2.97
N SER A 140 13.85 18.67 -1.98
CA SER A 140 14.43 18.38 -0.66
C SER A 140 13.43 17.85 0.36
N ASP A 141 12.13 17.76 0.01
CA ASP A 141 11.12 17.18 0.90
C ASP A 141 11.18 15.65 0.84
N THR A 142 11.65 15.02 1.92
CA THR A 142 11.85 13.57 2.01
C THR A 142 10.59 12.76 1.68
N ALA A 143 9.41 13.22 2.09
CA ALA A 143 8.15 12.53 1.79
C ALA A 143 7.81 12.55 0.29
N THR A 144 8.06 13.67 -0.37
CA THR A 144 7.88 13.81 -1.83
C THR A 144 8.91 12.96 -2.58
N SER A 145 10.18 12.98 -2.15
CA SER A 145 11.25 12.17 -2.75
C SER A 145 10.99 10.66 -2.60
N ASN A 146 10.54 10.20 -1.42
CA ASN A 146 10.12 8.81 -1.22
C ASN A 146 8.95 8.41 -2.13
N SER A 147 8.01 9.33 -2.36
CA SER A 147 6.89 9.10 -3.28
C SER A 147 7.33 9.05 -4.74
N LEU A 148 8.32 9.85 -5.14
CA LEU A 148 8.95 9.80 -6.46
C LEU A 148 9.68 8.47 -6.68
N ILE A 149 10.52 8.06 -5.71
CA ILE A 149 11.20 6.75 -5.74
C ILE A 149 10.16 5.63 -5.92
N SER A 150 9.13 5.60 -5.07
CA SER A 150 8.06 4.60 -5.16
C SER A 150 7.34 4.62 -6.51
N MET A 151 7.13 5.78 -7.10
CA MET A 151 6.54 5.94 -8.43
C MET A 151 7.45 5.36 -9.53
N TYR A 152 8.73 5.70 -9.52
CA TYR A 152 9.69 5.19 -10.51
C TYR A 152 9.89 3.67 -10.38
N VAL A 153 10.02 3.15 -9.15
CA VAL A 153 10.08 1.72 -8.87
C VAL A 153 8.87 0.99 -9.47
N LYS A 154 7.65 1.47 -9.20
CA LYS A 154 6.43 0.84 -9.73
C LYS A 154 6.28 0.96 -11.24
N ALA A 155 6.86 1.99 -11.83
CA ALA A 155 6.93 2.16 -13.28
C ALA A 155 8.05 1.34 -13.94
N GLY A 156 8.88 0.64 -13.16
CA GLY A 156 10.00 -0.18 -13.66
C GLY A 156 11.26 0.62 -14.02
N ASP A 157 11.29 1.93 -13.75
CA ASP A 157 12.43 2.81 -14.03
C ASP A 157 13.34 2.87 -12.78
N LEU A 158 14.05 1.76 -12.51
CA LEU A 158 14.90 1.62 -11.34
C LEU A 158 16.12 2.55 -11.37
N ASP A 159 16.61 2.88 -12.56
CA ASP A 159 17.74 3.80 -12.71
C ASP A 159 17.39 5.20 -12.23
N SER A 160 16.21 5.71 -12.63
CA SER A 160 15.72 7.00 -12.15
C SER A 160 15.43 6.97 -10.65
N ALA A 161 14.91 5.84 -10.11
CA ALA A 161 14.68 5.68 -8.68
C ALA A 161 16.01 5.71 -7.90
N ARG A 162 17.04 4.98 -8.38
CA ARG A 162 18.38 4.95 -7.78
C ARG A 162 19.05 6.32 -7.82
N HIS A 163 18.96 7.02 -8.95
CA HIS A 163 19.52 8.36 -9.08
C HIS A 163 18.91 9.35 -8.07
N LEU A 164 17.58 9.29 -7.89
CA LEU A 164 16.90 10.09 -6.87
C LEU A 164 17.37 9.74 -5.46
N PHE A 165 17.43 8.44 -5.16
CA PHE A 165 17.89 7.93 -3.88
C PHE A 165 19.30 8.41 -3.55
N ASP A 166 20.24 8.30 -4.50
CA ASP A 166 21.62 8.73 -4.31
C ASP A 166 21.76 10.26 -4.12
N GLY A 167 20.89 11.02 -4.78
CA GLY A 167 20.83 12.49 -4.66
C GLY A 167 20.17 13.01 -3.39
N MET A 168 19.54 12.16 -2.57
CA MET A 168 18.90 12.61 -1.32
C MET A 168 19.93 12.93 -0.24
N PRO A 169 19.87 14.13 0.37
CA PRO A 169 20.78 14.50 1.46
C PRO A 169 20.52 13.69 2.74
N GLU A 170 19.28 13.36 3.00
CA GLU A 170 18.86 12.57 4.16
C GLU A 170 17.97 11.42 3.71
N ARG A 171 18.28 10.21 4.16
CA ARG A 171 17.53 9.00 3.91
C ARG A 171 17.07 8.43 5.24
N ASN A 172 15.80 8.05 5.34
CA ASN A 172 15.24 7.36 6.51
C ASN A 172 14.87 5.90 6.18
N SER A 173 14.43 5.12 7.17
CA SER A 173 14.04 3.72 6.97
C SER A 173 13.03 3.53 5.83
N ILE A 174 12.10 4.48 5.63
CA ILE A 174 11.12 4.44 4.52
C ILE A 174 11.82 4.56 3.16
N THR A 175 12.84 5.43 3.04
CA THR A 175 13.61 5.62 1.80
C THR A 175 14.34 4.33 1.43
N TRP A 176 15.05 3.74 2.39
CA TRP A 176 15.78 2.49 2.20
C TRP A 176 14.83 1.33 1.86
N SER A 177 13.77 1.15 2.65
CA SER A 177 12.78 0.08 2.43
C SER A 177 12.10 0.19 1.06
N ALA A 178 11.83 1.41 0.57
CA ALA A 178 11.24 1.62 -0.75
C ALA A 178 12.18 1.14 -1.88
N MET A 179 13.49 1.41 -1.78
CA MET A 179 14.47 0.95 -2.77
C MET A 179 14.74 -0.55 -2.66
N ILE A 180 14.91 -1.09 -1.45
CA ILE A 180 15.12 -2.53 -1.22
C ILE A 180 13.92 -3.32 -1.77
N SER A 181 12.69 -2.92 -1.42
CA SER A 181 11.46 -3.51 -1.95
C SER A 181 11.37 -3.36 -3.47
N GLY A 182 11.82 -2.22 -4.00
CA GLY A 182 11.89 -1.95 -5.42
C GLY A 182 12.74 -2.96 -6.17
N TYR A 183 13.99 -3.10 -5.78
CA TYR A 183 14.90 -4.07 -6.39
C TYR A 183 14.40 -5.51 -6.21
N GLY A 184 13.95 -5.88 -4.99
CA GLY A 184 13.39 -7.20 -4.73
C GLY A 184 12.18 -7.53 -5.61
N SER A 185 11.26 -6.58 -5.82
CA SER A 185 10.06 -6.79 -6.66
C SER A 185 10.37 -6.96 -8.14
N HIS A 186 11.52 -6.49 -8.61
CA HIS A 186 11.99 -6.65 -9.99
C HIS A 186 12.99 -7.80 -10.17
N GLY A 187 13.16 -8.66 -9.16
CA GLY A 187 14.04 -9.83 -9.24
C GLY A 187 15.53 -9.53 -9.05
N LEU A 188 15.88 -8.30 -8.71
CA LEU A 188 17.24 -7.84 -8.44
C LEU A 188 17.58 -8.07 -6.95
N SER A 189 17.51 -9.35 -6.53
CA SER A 189 17.62 -9.72 -5.11
C SER A 189 19.01 -9.44 -4.52
N ARG A 190 20.08 -9.55 -5.31
CA ARG A 190 21.44 -9.25 -4.85
C ARG A 190 21.62 -7.75 -4.61
N GLU A 191 21.10 -6.93 -5.49
CA GLU A 191 21.12 -5.48 -5.39
C GLU A 191 20.28 -5.01 -4.18
N ALA A 192 19.13 -5.67 -3.92
CA ALA A 192 18.32 -5.41 -2.74
C ALA A 192 19.08 -5.71 -1.44
N LEU A 193 19.82 -6.82 -1.38
CA LEU A 193 20.67 -7.16 -0.24
C LEU A 193 21.84 -6.19 -0.09
N GLY A 194 22.48 -5.81 -1.19
CA GLY A 194 23.55 -4.79 -1.17
C GLY A 194 23.05 -3.44 -0.61
N LEU A 195 21.82 -3.03 -0.94
CA LEU A 195 21.20 -1.84 -0.35
C LEU A 195 20.91 -2.00 1.14
N PHE A 196 20.56 -3.19 1.59
CA PHE A 196 20.39 -3.45 3.01
C PHE A 196 21.70 -3.33 3.78
N ASP A 197 22.81 -3.83 3.20
CA ASP A 197 24.14 -3.66 3.77
C ASP A 197 24.55 -2.18 3.77
N GLU A 198 24.33 -1.44 2.67
CA GLU A 198 24.56 0.01 2.62
C GLU A 198 23.75 0.77 3.70
N MET A 199 22.51 0.37 3.99
CA MET A 199 21.69 0.95 5.06
C MET A 199 22.31 0.75 6.44
N LEU A 200 22.81 -0.47 6.72
CA LEU A 200 23.47 -0.79 7.98
C LEU A 200 24.78 -0.05 8.13
N ASP A 201 25.58 0.07 7.06
CA ASP A 201 26.84 0.81 7.04
C ASP A 201 26.63 2.33 7.23
N ALA A 202 25.48 2.85 6.76
CA ALA A 202 25.07 4.24 7.01
C ALA A 202 24.60 4.48 8.45
N GLY A 203 24.50 3.44 9.29
CA GLY A 203 24.04 3.55 10.67
C GLY A 203 22.52 3.65 10.81
N GLU A 204 21.76 3.46 9.74
CA GLU A 204 20.30 3.49 9.77
C GLU A 204 19.76 2.15 10.32
N LEU A 205 18.79 2.26 11.24
CA LEU A 205 18.20 1.08 11.88
C LEU A 205 17.06 0.51 11.02
N PRO A 206 17.13 -0.78 10.64
CA PRO A 206 16.02 -1.43 9.96
C PRO A 206 14.83 -1.62 10.88
N ASP A 207 13.63 -1.42 10.34
CA ASP A 207 12.35 -1.69 10.97
C ASP A 207 11.68 -2.94 10.38
N GLY A 208 10.48 -3.31 10.88
CA GLY A 208 9.74 -4.46 10.38
C GLY A 208 9.48 -4.38 8.86
N VAL A 209 9.20 -3.18 8.33
CA VAL A 209 8.97 -2.98 6.90
C VAL A 209 10.24 -3.24 6.09
N THR A 210 11.39 -2.82 6.60
CA THR A 210 12.70 -3.11 6.00
C THR A 210 12.95 -4.62 5.94
N PHE A 211 12.72 -5.32 7.06
CA PHE A 211 12.90 -6.78 7.10
C PHE A 211 11.93 -7.52 6.17
N THR A 212 10.67 -7.10 6.09
CA THR A 212 9.72 -7.64 5.10
C THR A 212 10.24 -7.44 3.67
N ALA A 213 10.80 -6.28 3.34
CA ALA A 213 11.36 -6.00 2.01
C ALA A 213 12.56 -6.91 1.69
N VAL A 214 13.48 -7.08 2.64
CA VAL A 214 14.67 -7.94 2.49
C VAL A 214 14.28 -9.42 2.39
N LEU A 215 13.39 -9.92 3.26
CA LEU A 215 12.90 -11.30 3.21
C LEU A 215 12.15 -11.58 1.90
N THR A 216 11.36 -10.63 1.40
CA THR A 216 10.71 -10.73 0.08
C THR A 216 11.74 -10.82 -1.05
N ALA A 217 12.82 -10.06 -0.98
CA ALA A 217 13.92 -10.14 -1.96
C ALA A 217 14.62 -11.51 -1.90
N CYS A 218 14.89 -12.04 -0.69
CA CYS A 218 15.43 -13.39 -0.50
C CYS A 218 14.49 -14.46 -1.08
N CYS A 219 13.20 -14.36 -0.80
CA CYS A 219 12.17 -15.26 -1.30
C CYS A 219 12.17 -15.31 -2.84
N ARG A 220 12.14 -14.16 -3.51
CA ARG A 220 12.15 -14.08 -4.98
C ARG A 220 13.46 -14.56 -5.60
N GLY A 221 14.57 -14.38 -4.89
CA GLY A 221 15.90 -14.86 -5.30
C GLY A 221 16.18 -16.33 -4.98
N GLY A 222 15.28 -17.03 -4.27
CA GLY A 222 15.51 -18.40 -3.80
C GLY A 222 16.66 -18.51 -2.79
N MET A 223 16.98 -17.42 -2.08
CA MET A 223 18.14 -17.30 -1.18
C MET A 223 17.78 -17.72 0.25
N VAL A 224 17.45 -19.00 0.46
CA VAL A 224 16.91 -19.51 1.73
C VAL A 224 17.85 -19.29 2.91
N GLU A 225 19.14 -19.61 2.75
CA GLU A 225 20.13 -19.45 3.82
C GLU A 225 20.33 -17.98 4.21
N MET A 226 20.22 -17.06 3.23
CA MET A 226 20.27 -15.63 3.52
C MET A 226 18.99 -15.19 4.23
N GLY A 227 17.83 -15.70 3.83
CA GLY A 227 16.56 -15.43 4.50
C GLY A 227 16.59 -15.83 5.97
N TRP A 228 17.16 -17.01 6.30
CA TRP A 228 17.35 -17.43 7.69
C TRP A 228 18.29 -16.52 8.47
N ARG A 229 19.40 -16.08 7.88
CA ARG A 229 20.30 -15.11 8.52
C ARG A 229 19.61 -13.79 8.80
N VAL A 230 18.81 -13.29 7.86
CA VAL A 230 18.03 -12.05 8.04
C VAL A 230 16.98 -12.22 9.14
N TRP A 231 16.32 -13.39 9.20
CA TRP A 231 15.36 -13.73 10.24
C TRP A 231 15.99 -13.71 11.63
N GLU A 232 17.12 -14.41 11.81
CA GLU A 232 17.85 -14.43 13.08
C GLU A 232 18.37 -13.05 13.48
N MET A 233 18.82 -12.25 12.51
CA MET A 233 19.30 -10.89 12.73
C MET A 233 18.18 -9.97 13.21
N MET A 234 16.95 -10.15 12.73
CA MET A 234 15.81 -9.30 13.01
C MET A 234 15.52 -9.20 14.51
N GLU A 235 15.40 -10.32 15.21
CA GLU A 235 15.15 -10.35 16.64
C GLU A 235 16.47 -10.26 17.44
N GLY A 236 17.48 -11.07 17.08
CA GLY A 236 18.71 -11.21 17.85
C GLY A 236 19.59 -9.94 17.86
N ARG A 237 19.68 -9.21 16.75
CA ARG A 237 20.53 -8.01 16.63
C ARG A 237 19.75 -6.71 16.78
N PHE A 238 18.55 -6.65 16.24
CA PHE A 238 17.78 -5.39 16.14
C PHE A 238 16.56 -5.36 17.08
N GLY A 239 16.21 -6.46 17.73
CA GLY A 239 15.07 -6.53 18.66
C GLY A 239 13.70 -6.32 17.99
N VAL A 240 13.63 -6.53 16.67
CA VAL A 240 12.39 -6.41 15.91
C VAL A 240 11.67 -7.75 15.94
N ARG A 241 10.51 -7.82 16.60
CA ARG A 241 9.72 -9.06 16.66
C ARG A 241 9.13 -9.39 15.30
N PRO A 242 9.25 -10.67 14.86
CA PRO A 242 8.57 -11.12 13.66
C PRO A 242 7.05 -10.99 13.77
N GLY A 243 6.39 -10.43 12.75
CA GLY A 243 4.94 -10.41 12.61
C GLY A 243 4.51 -11.29 11.42
N LEU A 244 3.20 -11.41 11.20
CA LEU A 244 2.61 -12.30 10.18
C LEU A 244 3.17 -12.11 8.77
N GLU A 245 3.51 -10.86 8.39
CA GLU A 245 4.11 -10.59 7.07
C GLU A 245 5.50 -11.25 6.94
N HIS A 246 6.30 -11.26 8.00
CA HIS A 246 7.63 -11.88 8.01
C HIS A 246 7.51 -13.41 7.93
N TYR A 247 6.60 -14.01 8.71
CA TYR A 247 6.27 -15.42 8.63
C TYR A 247 5.81 -15.81 7.22
N THR A 248 4.92 -15.03 6.62
CA THR A 248 4.45 -15.26 5.23
C THR A 248 5.61 -15.27 4.25
N CYS A 249 6.56 -14.34 4.36
CA CYS A 249 7.74 -14.31 3.48
C CYS A 249 8.61 -15.56 3.64
N MET A 250 8.82 -16.05 4.87
CA MET A 250 9.63 -17.26 5.12
C MET A 250 8.92 -18.51 4.60
N VAL A 251 7.62 -18.63 4.85
CA VAL A 251 6.80 -19.76 4.37
C VAL A 251 6.77 -19.80 2.82
N ASP A 252 6.55 -18.65 2.16
CA ASP A 252 6.59 -18.56 0.69
C ASP A 252 7.99 -18.91 0.15
N MET A 253 9.05 -18.46 0.82
CA MET A 253 10.43 -18.76 0.44
C MET A 253 10.73 -20.26 0.52
N LEU A 254 10.43 -20.91 1.65
CA LEU A 254 10.60 -22.35 1.84
C LEU A 254 9.73 -23.14 0.85
N GLY A 255 8.50 -22.69 0.66
CA GLY A 255 7.55 -23.29 -0.27
C GLY A 255 8.03 -23.25 -1.71
N ARG A 256 8.57 -22.15 -2.19
CA ARG A 256 9.09 -22.00 -3.59
C ARG A 256 10.24 -22.93 -3.90
N VAL A 257 11.09 -23.23 -2.93
CA VAL A 257 12.21 -24.17 -3.11
C VAL A 257 11.85 -25.63 -2.81
N GLY A 258 10.56 -25.92 -2.51
CA GLY A 258 10.08 -27.27 -2.27
C GLY A 258 10.29 -27.81 -0.85
N ARG A 259 10.73 -26.98 0.11
CA ARG A 259 10.93 -27.35 1.52
C ARG A 259 9.60 -27.22 2.29
N VAL A 260 8.55 -27.92 1.77
CA VAL A 260 7.16 -27.73 2.21
C VAL A 260 6.93 -28.22 3.65
N GLU A 261 7.53 -29.33 4.02
CA GLU A 261 7.43 -29.90 5.37
C GLU A 261 8.13 -29.00 6.41
N GLU A 262 9.22 -28.34 6.01
CA GLU A 262 9.91 -27.38 6.86
C GLU A 262 9.08 -26.09 7.02
N ALA A 263 8.40 -25.66 5.96
CA ALA A 263 7.46 -24.54 6.03
C ALA A 263 6.28 -24.84 6.96
N GLU A 264 5.75 -26.09 6.94
CA GLU A 264 4.69 -26.52 7.88
C GLU A 264 5.21 -26.50 9.32
N ALA A 265 6.39 -27.08 9.58
CA ALA A 265 7.01 -27.08 10.93
C ALA A 265 7.31 -25.66 11.42
N PHE A 266 7.71 -24.76 10.51
CA PHE A 266 7.96 -23.36 10.85
C PHE A 266 6.67 -22.64 11.29
N ILE A 267 5.53 -22.91 10.64
CA ILE A 267 4.21 -22.39 11.05
C ILE A 267 3.81 -22.94 12.44
N GLU A 268 4.10 -24.22 12.70
CA GLU A 268 3.79 -24.82 14.02
C GLU A 268 4.57 -24.19 15.18
N GLY A 269 5.72 -23.61 14.91
CA GLY A 269 6.56 -22.89 15.88
C GLY A 269 6.23 -21.40 16.03
N MET A 270 5.16 -20.88 15.39
CA MET A 270 4.79 -19.47 15.50
C MET A 270 4.23 -19.12 16.89
N ASP A 271 4.62 -17.96 17.42
CA ASP A 271 4.07 -17.41 18.67
C ASP A 271 2.67 -16.80 18.46
N GLU A 272 2.32 -16.42 17.23
CA GLU A 272 1.04 -15.83 16.83
C GLU A 272 0.22 -16.83 16.03
N GLU A 273 -1.12 -16.71 16.09
CA GLU A 273 -2.03 -17.55 15.28
C GLU A 273 -1.86 -17.21 13.79
N PRO A 274 -1.54 -18.21 12.93
CA PRO A 274 -1.35 -17.98 11.51
C PRO A 274 -2.62 -17.49 10.84
N ASP A 275 -2.51 -16.44 10.04
CA ASP A 275 -3.63 -15.89 9.28
C ASP A 275 -3.81 -16.58 7.90
N GLY A 276 -4.82 -16.13 7.15
CA GLY A 276 -5.10 -16.66 5.82
C GLY A 276 -3.97 -16.45 4.81
N ALA A 277 -3.05 -15.49 5.01
CA ALA A 277 -1.91 -15.26 4.13
C ALA A 277 -0.81 -16.31 4.36
N VAL A 278 -0.50 -16.64 5.61
CA VAL A 278 0.47 -17.68 5.99
C VAL A 278 0.01 -19.05 5.46
N TRP A 279 -1.24 -19.43 5.73
CA TRP A 279 -1.80 -20.70 5.25
C TRP A 279 -1.90 -20.72 3.72
N GLY A 280 -2.25 -19.61 3.10
CA GLY A 280 -2.31 -19.48 1.63
C GLY A 280 -0.96 -19.68 0.97
N ALA A 281 0.14 -19.20 1.57
CA ALA A 281 1.50 -19.42 1.09
C ALA A 281 1.85 -20.92 1.14
N LEU A 282 1.56 -21.61 2.25
CA LEU A 282 1.82 -23.04 2.39
C LEU A 282 0.99 -23.89 1.41
N LEU A 283 -0.31 -23.62 1.28
CA LEU A 283 -1.17 -24.30 0.32
C LEU A 283 -0.73 -24.07 -1.14
N GLY A 284 -0.27 -22.85 -1.45
CA GLY A 284 0.33 -22.53 -2.75
C GLY A 284 1.57 -23.39 -3.03
N ALA A 285 2.43 -23.59 -2.03
CA ALA A 285 3.60 -24.46 -2.11
C ALA A 285 3.20 -25.92 -2.29
N CYS A 286 2.23 -26.42 -1.52
CA CYS A 286 1.71 -27.78 -1.66
C CYS A 286 1.23 -28.04 -3.10
N ARG A 287 0.51 -27.10 -3.70
CA ARG A 287 0.03 -27.19 -5.08
C ARG A 287 1.19 -27.23 -6.08
N MET A 288 2.21 -26.38 -5.92
CA MET A 288 3.36 -26.33 -6.83
C MET A 288 4.18 -27.63 -6.81
N HIS A 289 4.27 -28.28 -5.65
CA HIS A 289 5.14 -29.45 -5.45
C HIS A 289 4.38 -30.78 -5.29
N GLY A 290 3.06 -30.78 -5.47
CA GLY A 290 2.25 -31.99 -5.38
C GLY A 290 2.17 -32.62 -3.99
N LYS A 291 2.33 -31.82 -2.91
CA LYS A 291 2.33 -32.30 -1.52
C LYS A 291 0.91 -32.38 -0.96
N LEU A 292 0.18 -33.41 -1.39
CA LEU A 292 -1.24 -33.60 -1.01
C LEU A 292 -1.42 -33.89 0.48
N ASP A 293 -0.49 -34.64 1.07
CA ASP A 293 -0.48 -35.00 2.48
C ASP A 293 -0.41 -33.79 3.41
N VAL A 294 0.42 -32.80 3.06
CA VAL A 294 0.50 -31.52 3.81
C VAL A 294 -0.77 -30.70 3.57
N ALA A 295 -1.26 -30.63 2.32
CA ALA A 295 -2.47 -29.88 2.01
C ALA A 295 -3.71 -30.41 2.75
N GLU A 296 -3.84 -31.74 2.90
CA GLU A 296 -4.90 -32.38 3.68
C GLU A 296 -4.84 -31.99 5.17
N ARG A 297 -3.65 -32.06 5.79
CA ARG A 297 -3.47 -31.64 7.18
C ARG A 297 -3.84 -30.17 7.41
N VAL A 298 -3.43 -29.29 6.49
CA VAL A 298 -3.78 -27.86 6.55
C VAL A 298 -5.28 -27.65 6.39
N ALA A 299 -5.92 -28.34 5.45
CA ALA A 299 -7.36 -28.27 5.24
C ALA A 299 -8.15 -28.74 6.48
N GLU A 300 -7.72 -29.84 7.11
CA GLU A 300 -8.34 -30.33 8.35
C GLU A 300 -8.22 -29.31 9.51
N ARG A 301 -7.12 -28.59 9.60
CA ARG A 301 -6.93 -27.52 10.60
C ARG A 301 -7.83 -26.31 10.37
N LEU A 302 -8.00 -25.91 9.10
CA LEU A 302 -8.76 -24.70 8.75
C LEU A 302 -10.29 -24.93 8.78
N TYR A 303 -10.76 -26.11 8.34
CA TYR A 303 -12.18 -26.37 8.10
C TYR A 303 -12.75 -27.50 8.98
N GLY A 304 -11.92 -28.22 9.74
CA GLY A 304 -12.33 -29.39 10.53
C GLY A 304 -12.58 -30.63 9.66
N LYS A 305 -12.61 -31.82 10.32
CA LYS A 305 -12.70 -33.11 9.63
C LYS A 305 -13.95 -33.36 8.77
N SER A 306 -14.97 -32.52 8.84
CA SER A 306 -16.28 -32.75 8.16
C SER A 306 -16.39 -32.16 6.76
N ASP A 307 -15.46 -31.31 6.30
CA ASP A 307 -15.60 -30.54 5.05
C ASP A 307 -14.45 -30.69 4.05
N VAL A 308 -13.60 -31.71 4.23
CA VAL A 308 -12.43 -31.98 3.36
C VAL A 308 -12.83 -32.22 1.90
N SER A 309 -14.05 -32.70 1.63
CA SER A 309 -14.55 -32.93 0.25
C SER A 309 -14.77 -31.62 -0.54
N CYS A 310 -14.99 -30.48 0.14
CA CYS A 310 -15.11 -29.16 -0.50
C CYS A 310 -13.76 -28.55 -0.84
N SER A 311 -12.71 -28.88 -0.06
CA SER A 311 -11.36 -28.36 -0.25
C SER A 311 -10.70 -28.88 -1.55
N PHE A 312 -11.01 -30.12 -1.96
CA PHE A 312 -10.54 -30.68 -3.24
C PHE A 312 -11.17 -29.98 -4.45
N LYS A 313 -12.46 -29.59 -4.38
CA LYS A 313 -13.10 -28.81 -5.44
C LYS A 313 -12.45 -27.43 -5.62
N PHE A 314 -12.00 -26.80 -4.54
CA PHE A 314 -11.32 -25.51 -4.61
C PHE A 314 -9.90 -25.63 -5.25
N LEU A 315 -9.23 -26.76 -5.10
CA LEU A 315 -7.95 -27.05 -5.76
C LEU A 315 -8.16 -27.36 -7.26
N ASP A 316 -9.25 -28.02 -7.63
CA ASP A 316 -9.61 -28.33 -9.02
C ASP A 316 -10.13 -27.10 -9.78
N ASP A 317 -10.96 -26.23 -9.16
CA ASP A 317 -11.48 -25.00 -9.79
C ASP A 317 -10.38 -23.99 -10.09
N VAL A 318 -9.36 -23.89 -9.23
CA VAL A 318 -8.19 -23.02 -9.48
C VAL A 318 -7.27 -23.59 -10.56
N SER A 319 -7.23 -24.92 -10.77
CA SER A 319 -6.48 -25.54 -11.88
C SER A 319 -7.19 -25.35 -13.24
N CYS A 320 -8.53 -25.30 -13.27
CA CYS A 320 -9.31 -25.01 -14.46
C CYS A 320 -9.20 -23.56 -14.94
N GLU A 321 -9.13 -22.57 -14.04
CA GLU A 321 -8.98 -21.16 -14.44
C GLU A 321 -7.59 -20.86 -15.01
N SER A 322 -6.54 -21.53 -14.54
CA SER A 322 -5.18 -21.39 -15.08
C SER A 322 -5.05 -21.97 -16.49
N SER A 323 -5.69 -23.12 -16.75
CA SER A 323 -5.69 -23.79 -18.07
C SER A 323 -6.52 -23.03 -19.11
N ASN A 324 -7.60 -22.35 -18.70
CA ASN A 324 -8.42 -21.53 -19.61
C ASN A 324 -7.76 -20.19 -19.97
N LYS A 325 -6.88 -19.63 -19.14
CA LYS A 325 -6.09 -18.43 -19.49
C LYS A 325 -4.98 -18.72 -20.48
N GLU A 326 -4.37 -19.92 -20.44
CA GLU A 326 -3.37 -20.33 -21.45
C GLU A 326 -4.01 -20.73 -22.79
N LEU A 327 -5.24 -21.27 -22.81
CA LEU A 327 -5.95 -21.61 -24.04
C LEU A 327 -6.53 -20.38 -24.75
N ASN A 328 -7.03 -19.39 -24.03
CA ASN A 328 -7.54 -18.15 -24.64
C ASN A 328 -6.40 -17.22 -25.13
N GLY A 329 -5.21 -17.27 -24.54
CA GLY A 329 -4.03 -16.54 -25.04
C GLY A 329 -3.43 -17.11 -26.32
N LYS A 330 -3.75 -18.35 -26.71
CA LYS A 330 -3.27 -18.97 -27.94
C LYS A 330 -4.25 -18.86 -29.13
N MET A 331 -5.48 -18.44 -28.91
CA MET A 331 -6.50 -18.31 -29.97
C MET A 331 -6.63 -16.91 -30.56
N GLU A 332 -6.01 -15.86 -29.98
CA GLU A 332 -6.04 -14.50 -30.53
C GLU A 332 -4.87 -14.12 -31.46
N ILE A 333 -3.95 -15.06 -31.76
CA ILE A 333 -2.79 -14.79 -32.64
C ILE A 333 -3.01 -15.30 -34.09
N HIS A 334 -4.21 -15.80 -34.44
CA HIS A 334 -4.46 -16.32 -35.79
C HIS A 334 -5.53 -15.57 -36.61
N HIS A 335 -5.92 -14.35 -36.23
CA HIS A 335 -6.72 -13.48 -37.10
C HIS A 335 -6.39 -12.01 -36.84
N LEU A 336 -5.28 -11.53 -37.43
CA LEU A 336 -5.15 -10.19 -37.99
C LEU A 336 -3.85 -10.15 -38.82
#